data_1ac5861172b13669d5475acc08610faf
#
_entry.id   1ac5861172b13669d5475acc08610faf
#
_cell.length_a   1.000
_cell.length_b   1.000
_cell.length_c   1.000
_cell.angle_alpha   90.00
_cell.angle_beta   90.00
_cell.angle_gamma   90.00
#
_symmetry.space_group_name_H-M   'P 1'
#
loop_
_entity.id
_entity.type
_entity.pdbx_description
1 polymer ?
#
loop_
_entity_poly.entity_id
_entity_poly.type
_entity_poly.pdbx_seq_one_letter_code
_entity_poly.pdbx_strand_id
1 'polypeptide(L)'
;MTGEAAEAANERPGGGPRSVPGERIKRAVDLADLDDGARTRLFDELTPLECAQLIHDWTFWARADQATPPGDWIIWLILAGRGAGKTRAGAEAVRAWAQTYPLVNLIGPTLADARDIMVRGESGILACCRR
;
A
#
# COMPACT_ATOMS: atom_id res chain seq x y z
N MET A 1 28.52 43.71 -45.67
CA MET A 1 29.25 43.91 -44.42
C MET A 1 28.23 43.86 -43.33
N THR A 2 27.87 42.68 -42.96
CA THR A 2 28.15 41.98 -41.71
C THR A 2 27.74 42.78 -40.48
N GLY A 3 26.64 42.47 -39.90
CA GLY A 3 26.16 42.86 -38.60
C GLY A 3 25.45 41.66 -37.98
N GLU A 4 26.23 40.84 -37.35
CA GLU A 4 25.84 39.71 -36.53
C GLU A 4 25.27 40.24 -35.24
N ALA A 5 23.97 40.17 -35.06
CA ALA A 5 23.29 40.51 -33.82
C ALA A 5 23.06 39.24 -32.99
N ALA A 6 23.73 39.20 -31.88
CA ALA A 6 23.73 38.15 -30.88
C ALA A 6 22.33 37.75 -30.43
N GLU A 7 22.00 36.48 -30.64
CA GLU A 7 20.90 35.75 -30.06
C GLU A 7 21.23 35.49 -28.60
N ALA A 8 20.66 36.30 -27.71
CA ALA A 8 20.73 36.09 -26.27
C ALA A 8 19.76 34.95 -25.92
N ALA A 9 20.33 33.81 -25.65
CA ALA A 9 19.68 32.63 -25.14
C ALA A 9 18.91 32.94 -23.87
N ASN A 10 17.59 32.89 -23.94
CA ASN A 10 16.69 32.86 -22.81
C ASN A 10 16.70 31.43 -22.24
N GLU A 11 17.69 31.10 -21.45
CA GLU A 11 17.70 29.90 -20.62
C GLU A 11 16.70 30.08 -19.49
N ARG A 12 15.49 29.60 -19.71
CA ARG A 12 14.56 29.31 -18.60
C ARG A 12 15.17 28.18 -17.80
N PRO A 13 15.38 28.33 -16.47
CA PRO A 13 15.77 27.21 -15.64
C PRO A 13 14.63 26.19 -15.71
N GLY A 14 14.93 25.04 -16.29
CA GLY A 14 14.06 23.89 -16.35
C GLY A 14 13.74 23.39 -14.95
N GLY A 15 12.65 23.87 -14.39
CA GLY A 15 11.97 23.22 -13.29
C GLY A 15 11.30 21.97 -13.85
N GLY A 16 12.05 20.89 -13.97
CA GLY A 16 11.45 19.56 -14.12
C GLY A 16 10.48 19.33 -12.96
N PRO A 17 9.42 18.54 -13.16
CA PRO A 17 8.46 18.25 -12.11
C PRO A 17 9.25 17.75 -10.91
N ARG A 18 9.08 18.43 -9.76
CA ARG A 18 9.62 17.94 -8.49
C ARG A 18 8.99 16.59 -8.27
N SER A 19 9.79 15.53 -8.41
CA SER A 19 9.36 14.20 -8.04
C SER A 19 8.90 14.24 -6.59
N VAL A 20 7.64 13.96 -6.37
CA VAL A 20 7.05 13.88 -5.02
C VAL A 20 7.87 12.85 -4.26
N PRO A 21 8.36 13.13 -3.05
CA PRO A 21 9.22 12.20 -2.29
C PRO A 21 8.63 10.79 -2.17
N GLY A 22 7.30 10.65 -2.19
CA GLY A 22 6.57 9.38 -2.18
C GLY A 22 6.70 8.53 -3.45
N GLU A 23 7.21 9.06 -4.55
CA GLU A 23 7.33 8.30 -5.81
C GLU A 23 8.45 7.24 -5.78
N ARG A 24 9.39 7.35 -4.85
CA ARG A 24 10.50 6.41 -4.66
C ARG A 24 10.19 5.27 -3.70
N ILE A 25 9.20 5.45 -2.80
CA ILE A 25 8.87 4.49 -1.76
C ILE A 25 7.52 3.87 -2.09
N LYS A 26 7.58 2.67 -2.65
CA LYS A 26 6.38 1.95 -3.09
C LYS A 26 5.89 0.92 -2.08
N ARG A 27 6.73 0.53 -1.12
CA ARG A 27 6.41 -0.49 -0.12
C ARG A 27 7.10 -0.20 1.21
N ALA A 28 6.55 -0.75 2.29
CA ALA A 28 7.11 -0.61 3.63
C ALA A 28 8.55 -1.14 3.76
N VAL A 29 8.93 -2.12 2.95
CA VAL A 29 10.32 -2.62 2.91
C VAL A 29 11.28 -1.52 2.48
N ASP A 30 10.88 -0.65 1.59
CA ASP A 30 11.72 0.47 1.12
C ASP A 30 11.97 1.48 2.25
N LEU A 31 11.03 1.62 3.22
CA LEU A 31 11.21 2.41 4.44
C LEU A 31 12.24 1.81 5.40
N ALA A 32 12.33 0.48 5.46
CA ALA A 32 13.28 -0.21 6.33
C ALA A 32 14.73 0.01 5.88
N ASP A 33 14.95 0.24 4.60
CA ASP A 33 16.26 0.48 4.00
C ASP A 33 16.74 1.93 4.16
N LEU A 34 15.87 2.84 4.64
CA LEU A 34 16.23 4.23 4.93
C LEU A 34 16.88 4.37 6.30
N ASP A 35 17.85 5.28 6.41
CA ASP A 35 18.33 5.76 7.71
C ASP A 35 17.25 6.52 8.46
N ASP A 36 17.41 6.66 9.79
CA ASP A 36 16.41 7.30 10.65
C ASP A 36 16.13 8.75 10.27
N GLY A 37 17.15 9.50 9.83
CA GLY A 37 17.01 10.88 9.40
C GLY A 37 16.21 11.02 8.10
N ALA A 38 16.43 10.13 7.14
CA ALA A 38 15.67 10.11 5.88
C ALA A 38 14.22 9.69 6.13
N ARG A 39 14.01 8.74 7.03
CA ARG A 39 12.67 8.28 7.42
C ARG A 39 11.87 9.38 8.11
N THR A 40 12.48 10.09 9.06
CA THR A 40 11.85 11.23 9.75
C THR A 40 11.45 12.32 8.77
N ARG A 41 12.37 12.75 7.89
CA ARG A 41 12.08 13.76 6.88
C ARG A 41 10.91 13.36 5.96
N LEU A 42 10.85 12.10 5.57
CA LEU A 42 9.74 11.61 4.76
C LEU A 42 8.39 11.75 5.48
N PHE A 43 8.32 11.36 6.76
CA PHE A 43 7.09 11.48 7.52
C PHE A 43 6.72 12.92 7.82
N ASP A 44 7.69 13.81 8.01
CA ASP A 44 7.46 15.25 8.22
C ASP A 44 6.89 15.94 6.96
N GLU A 45 7.17 15.39 5.77
CA GLU A 45 6.64 15.90 4.50
C GLU A 45 5.21 15.43 4.20
N LEU A 46 4.71 14.41 4.89
CA LEU A 46 3.36 13.89 4.70
C LEU A 46 2.32 14.75 5.42
N THR A 47 1.26 15.04 4.70
CA THR A 47 0.07 15.66 5.32
C THR A 47 -0.66 14.65 6.22
N PRO A 48 -1.47 15.12 7.20
CA PRO A 48 -2.28 14.22 8.03
C PRO A 48 -3.20 13.28 7.23
N LEU A 49 -3.69 13.74 6.07
CA LEU A 49 -4.52 12.94 5.18
C LEU A 49 -3.72 11.83 4.51
N GLU A 50 -2.52 12.13 4.02
CA GLU A 50 -1.62 11.13 3.41
C GLU A 50 -1.17 10.10 4.43
N CYS A 51 -0.85 10.51 5.66
CA CYS A 51 -0.56 9.59 6.77
C CYS A 51 -1.74 8.65 7.04
N ALA A 52 -2.97 9.18 7.10
CA ALA A 52 -4.16 8.37 7.30
C ALA A 52 -4.42 7.40 6.14
N GLN A 53 -4.13 7.81 4.90
CA GLN A 53 -4.22 6.93 3.73
C GLN A 53 -3.17 5.82 3.77
N LEU A 54 -1.92 6.17 4.10
CA LEU A 54 -0.81 5.23 4.15
C LEU A 54 -1.03 4.12 5.18
N ILE A 55 -1.59 4.43 6.36
CA ILE A 55 -1.90 3.43 7.40
C ILE A 55 -2.84 2.33 6.87
N HIS A 56 -3.74 2.68 5.95
CA HIS A 56 -4.73 1.76 5.39
C HIS A 56 -4.35 1.22 3.99
N ASP A 57 -3.20 1.60 3.46
CA ASP A 57 -2.74 1.11 2.17
C ASP A 57 -2.09 -0.27 2.33
N TRP A 58 -2.89 -1.31 2.10
CA TRP A 58 -2.40 -2.69 2.15
C TRP A 58 -1.31 -2.97 1.12
N THR A 59 -1.35 -2.35 -0.05
CA THR A 59 -0.35 -2.57 -1.10
C THR A 59 1.02 -2.08 -0.67
N PHE A 60 1.05 -1.03 0.14
CA PHE A 60 2.26 -0.51 0.73
C PHE A 60 2.82 -1.43 1.83
N TRP A 61 1.95 -1.94 2.73
CA TRP A 61 2.37 -2.72 3.91
C TRP A 61 2.56 -4.21 3.63
N ALA A 62 1.91 -4.75 2.60
CA ALA A 62 1.95 -6.18 2.31
C ALA A 62 3.35 -6.64 1.89
N ARG A 63 3.81 -7.74 2.47
CA ARG A 63 4.92 -8.47 1.89
C ARG A 63 4.47 -9.19 0.61
N ALA A 64 5.42 -9.55 -0.24
CA ALA A 64 5.11 -10.21 -1.52
C ALA A 64 4.33 -11.53 -1.34
N ASP A 65 4.60 -12.26 -0.25
CA ASP A 65 3.93 -13.52 0.11
C ASP A 65 2.53 -13.32 0.71
N GLN A 66 2.15 -12.10 1.07
CA GLN A 66 0.83 -11.73 1.59
C GLN A 66 -0.07 -11.08 0.53
N ALA A 67 0.50 -10.58 -0.54
CA ALA A 67 -0.24 -9.95 -1.62
C ALA A 67 -1.03 -10.99 -2.41
N THR A 68 -2.24 -10.65 -2.83
CA THR A 68 -3.03 -11.48 -3.74
C THR A 68 -2.24 -11.70 -5.03
N PRO A 69 -2.01 -12.96 -5.48
CA PRO A 69 -1.26 -13.22 -6.69
C PRO A 69 -1.96 -12.62 -7.91
N PRO A 70 -1.21 -12.15 -8.92
CA PRO A 70 -1.78 -11.67 -10.17
C PRO A 70 -2.27 -12.84 -11.04
N GLY A 71 -3.12 -12.55 -12.02
CA GLY A 71 -3.62 -13.48 -13.02
C GLY A 71 -4.88 -14.22 -12.61
N ASP A 72 -5.31 -15.13 -13.48
CA ASP A 72 -6.52 -15.94 -13.31
C ASP A 72 -6.18 -17.22 -12.55
N TRP A 73 -6.59 -17.28 -11.31
CA TRP A 73 -6.45 -18.45 -10.45
C TRP A 73 -7.79 -18.81 -9.82
N ILE A 74 -8.00 -20.09 -9.58
CA ILE A 74 -9.22 -20.62 -8.93
C ILE A 74 -9.00 -20.79 -7.43
N ILE A 75 -7.78 -21.13 -7.01
CA ILE A 75 -7.43 -21.39 -5.62
C ILE A 75 -6.15 -20.62 -5.29
N TRP A 76 -6.21 -19.84 -4.23
CA TRP A 76 -5.05 -19.22 -3.60
C TRP A 76 -4.84 -19.84 -2.22
N LEU A 77 -3.74 -20.55 -2.04
CA LEU A 77 -3.37 -21.22 -0.80
C LEU A 77 -2.23 -20.50 -0.09
N ILE A 78 -2.48 -20.07 1.14
CA ILE A 78 -1.47 -19.43 1.99
C ILE A 78 -0.99 -20.45 3.04
N LEU A 79 0.18 -21.03 2.82
CA LEU A 79 0.84 -21.93 3.77
C LEU A 79 1.92 -21.15 4.52
N ALA A 80 1.69 -20.84 5.80
CA ALA A 80 2.62 -20.08 6.59
C ALA A 80 2.46 -20.39 8.09
N GLY A 81 3.51 -20.16 8.86
CA GLY A 81 3.54 -20.35 10.31
C GLY A 81 2.58 -19.42 11.07
N ARG A 82 2.53 -19.60 12.38
CA ARG A 82 1.81 -18.68 13.28
C ARG A 82 2.47 -17.29 13.23
N GLY A 83 1.68 -16.22 13.26
CA GLY A 83 2.18 -14.84 13.19
C GLY A 83 2.52 -14.34 11.79
N ALA A 84 2.45 -15.16 10.75
CA ALA A 84 2.78 -14.75 9.37
C ALA A 84 1.77 -13.77 8.72
N GLY A 85 0.71 -13.38 9.44
CA GLY A 85 -0.26 -12.40 8.93
C GLY A 85 -1.31 -12.97 7.97
N LYS A 86 -1.55 -14.29 7.97
CA LYS A 86 -2.56 -14.94 7.10
C LYS A 86 -3.95 -14.33 7.22
N THR A 87 -4.41 -14.09 8.44
CA THR A 87 -5.73 -13.49 8.71
C THR A 87 -5.82 -12.10 8.12
N ARG A 88 -4.79 -11.28 8.27
CA ARG A 88 -4.73 -9.94 7.69
C ARG A 88 -4.74 -10.00 6.16
N ALA A 89 -3.92 -10.84 5.55
CA ALA A 89 -3.89 -11.01 4.10
C ALA A 89 -5.25 -11.45 3.55
N GLY A 90 -5.91 -12.41 4.21
CA GLY A 90 -7.27 -12.83 3.85
C GLY A 90 -8.31 -11.73 4.01
N ALA A 91 -8.27 -10.97 5.09
CA ALA A 91 -9.19 -9.87 5.35
C ALA A 91 -9.06 -8.74 4.31
N GLU A 92 -7.83 -8.40 3.92
CA GLU A 92 -7.58 -7.40 2.87
C GLU A 92 -8.01 -7.89 1.48
N ALA A 93 -7.80 -9.16 1.17
CA ALA A 93 -8.31 -9.76 -0.06
C ALA A 93 -9.84 -9.71 -0.10
N VAL A 94 -10.53 -10.12 0.97
CA VAL A 94 -11.99 -10.02 1.08
C VAL A 94 -12.48 -8.59 0.92
N ARG A 95 -11.80 -7.62 1.54
CA ARG A 95 -12.11 -6.20 1.41
C ARG A 95 -12.03 -5.73 -0.05
N ALA A 96 -11.00 -6.17 -0.77
CA ALA A 96 -10.84 -5.85 -2.19
C ALA A 96 -11.93 -6.52 -3.04
N TRP A 97 -12.21 -7.81 -2.81
CA TRP A 97 -13.23 -8.54 -3.56
C TRP A 97 -14.64 -8.03 -3.31
N ALA A 98 -14.96 -7.58 -2.11
CA ALA A 98 -16.25 -7.00 -1.78
C ALA A 98 -16.58 -5.72 -2.58
N GLN A 99 -15.60 -5.10 -3.23
CA GLN A 99 -15.84 -3.98 -4.15
C GLN A 99 -16.32 -4.46 -5.53
N THR A 100 -16.04 -5.70 -5.88
CA THR A 100 -16.33 -6.26 -7.20
C THR A 100 -17.45 -7.31 -7.15
N TYR A 101 -17.46 -8.11 -6.09
CA TYR A 101 -18.40 -9.21 -5.93
C TYR A 101 -19.48 -8.86 -4.89
N PRO A 102 -20.77 -9.10 -5.18
CA PRO A 102 -21.87 -8.77 -4.26
C PRO A 102 -21.91 -9.67 -3.04
N LEU A 103 -21.26 -10.83 -3.08
CA LEU A 103 -21.23 -11.80 -1.99
C LEU A 103 -19.85 -12.46 -1.89
N VAL A 104 -19.28 -12.44 -0.68
CA VAL A 104 -18.04 -13.14 -0.35
C VAL A 104 -18.32 -14.00 0.89
N ASN A 105 -18.14 -15.31 0.79
CA ASN A 105 -18.36 -16.23 1.88
C ASN A 105 -17.09 -16.38 2.74
N LEU A 106 -17.27 -16.33 4.07
CA LEU A 106 -16.24 -16.63 5.04
C LEU A 106 -16.57 -17.97 5.70
N ILE A 107 -15.66 -18.92 5.57
CA ILE A 107 -15.83 -20.26 6.12
C ILE A 107 -14.75 -20.50 7.18
N GLY A 108 -15.16 -20.77 8.40
CA GLY A 108 -14.31 -21.14 9.53
C GLY A 108 -14.73 -22.47 10.12
N PRO A 109 -13.95 -23.04 11.04
CA PRO A 109 -14.29 -24.26 11.76
C PRO A 109 -15.63 -24.14 12.51
N THR A 110 -15.90 -22.95 13.07
CA THR A 110 -17.17 -22.61 13.73
C THR A 110 -17.65 -21.23 13.29
N LEU A 111 -18.95 -20.95 13.48
CA LEU A 111 -19.50 -19.61 13.26
C LEU A 111 -18.85 -18.56 14.17
N ALA A 112 -18.49 -18.95 15.40
CA ALA A 112 -17.79 -18.09 16.33
C ALA A 112 -16.40 -17.72 15.79
N ASP A 113 -15.63 -18.67 15.25
CA ASP A 113 -14.32 -18.39 14.64
C ASP A 113 -14.45 -17.46 13.45
N ALA A 114 -15.41 -17.69 12.56
CA ALA A 114 -15.64 -16.80 11.43
C ALA A 114 -15.96 -15.38 11.89
N ARG A 115 -16.86 -15.22 12.89
CA ARG A 115 -17.24 -13.91 13.43
C ARG A 115 -16.12 -13.23 14.22
N ASP A 116 -15.52 -13.95 15.18
CA ASP A 116 -14.68 -13.32 16.20
C ASP A 116 -13.21 -13.22 15.76
N ILE A 117 -12.76 -14.08 14.82
CA ILE A 117 -11.41 -14.03 14.27
C ILE A 117 -11.39 -13.34 12.91
N MET A 118 -12.22 -13.81 11.96
CA MET A 118 -12.14 -13.32 10.58
C MET A 118 -12.78 -11.95 10.41
N VAL A 119 -13.88 -11.66 11.12
CA VAL A 119 -14.59 -10.38 10.99
C VAL A 119 -14.13 -9.37 12.04
N ARG A 120 -14.23 -9.69 13.34
CA ARG A 120 -14.01 -8.75 14.45
C ARG A 120 -12.61 -8.76 15.02
N GLY A 121 -11.79 -9.74 14.71
CA GLY A 121 -10.45 -9.87 15.27
C GLY A 121 -9.53 -8.69 14.91
N GLU A 122 -8.43 -8.53 15.63
CA GLU A 122 -7.45 -7.45 15.44
C GLU A 122 -6.91 -7.36 14.02
N SER A 123 -6.86 -8.49 13.32
CA SER A 123 -6.46 -8.58 11.90
C SER A 123 -7.64 -8.95 10.99
N GLY A 124 -8.87 -8.84 11.49
CA GLY A 124 -10.08 -9.18 10.76
C GLY A 124 -10.54 -8.07 9.82
N ILE A 125 -11.64 -8.34 9.10
CA ILE A 125 -12.17 -7.43 8.07
C ILE A 125 -12.48 -6.05 8.62
N LEU A 126 -13.11 -5.95 9.81
CA LEU A 126 -13.48 -4.67 10.40
C LEU A 126 -12.25 -3.82 10.78
N ALA A 127 -11.14 -4.46 11.15
CA ALA A 127 -9.89 -3.76 11.42
C ALA A 127 -9.21 -3.22 10.15
N CYS A 128 -9.49 -3.83 8.99
CA CYS A 128 -8.99 -3.40 7.70
C CYS A 128 -9.83 -2.28 7.05
N CYS A 129 -11.09 -2.12 7.48
CA CYS A 129 -11.97 -1.10 6.94
C CYS A 129 -11.65 0.28 7.54
N ARG A 130 -11.66 1.32 6.71
CA ARG A 130 -11.61 2.71 7.19
C ARG A 130 -12.91 3.01 7.96
N ARG A 131 -12.77 3.61 9.12
CA ARG A 131 -13.89 4.19 9.87
C ARG A 131 -14.18 5.60 9.38
#